data_c95fadf1c613783b666e5e2d0dcd0708
#
_entry.id   c95fadf1c613783b666e5e2d0dcd0708
#
_cell.length_a   1.000
_cell.length_b   1.000
_cell.length_c   1.000
_cell.angle_alpha   90.00
_cell.angle_beta   90.00
_cell.angle_gamma   90.00
#
_symmetry.space_group_name_H-M   'P 1'
#
loop_
_entity.id
_entity.type
_entity.pdbx_description
1 polymer ?
#
loop_
_entity_poly.entity_id
_entity_poly.type
_entity_poly.pdbx_seq_one_letter_code
_entity_poly.pdbx_strand_id
1 'polypeptide(L)'
;MADVTLDTLEKTLPREYYLDDALYQREFAAIFHCDWVCIGRAEALSQPGDYKAVRFGEQYIVVLRGEAFELRAFYNVCRHRGAELVPMPDSQTRRGHFDRRITCPYHAWSYRLDGTLRGTPHLAIEPGATTLHPVSVAEWGGFIFIRLDDRRGESLTEALGAEIGRAHV
;
A
#
# COMPACT_ATOMS: atom_id res chain seq x y z
N MET A 1 8.98 -44.23 -18.76
CA MET A 1 9.35 -42.99 -18.10
C MET A 1 10.58 -42.47 -18.81
N ALA A 2 10.56 -41.23 -19.34
CA ALA A 2 11.75 -40.64 -19.94
C ALA A 2 12.77 -40.37 -18.81
N ASP A 3 14.04 -40.78 -19.04
CA ASP A 3 15.14 -40.48 -18.11
C ASP A 3 15.32 -38.94 -18.08
N VAL A 4 14.94 -38.32 -16.97
CA VAL A 4 15.18 -36.89 -16.73
C VAL A 4 16.60 -36.76 -16.21
N THR A 5 17.49 -36.30 -17.09
CA THR A 5 18.88 -35.98 -16.71
C THR A 5 19.00 -34.48 -16.46
N LEU A 6 20.02 -34.02 -15.72
CA LEU A 6 20.27 -32.59 -15.44
C LEU A 6 20.39 -31.77 -16.75
N ASP A 7 20.88 -32.39 -17.83
CA ASP A 7 21.05 -31.71 -19.11
C ASP A 7 19.71 -31.52 -19.89
N THR A 8 18.64 -32.23 -19.49
CA THR A 8 17.29 -32.10 -20.08
C THR A 8 16.39 -31.12 -19.30
N LEU A 9 16.85 -30.59 -18.18
CA LEU A 9 16.13 -29.56 -17.41
C LEU A 9 16.27 -28.21 -18.09
N GLU A 10 15.18 -27.48 -18.14
CA GLU A 10 15.23 -26.06 -18.55
C GLU A 10 16.15 -25.29 -17.59
N LYS A 11 17.04 -24.49 -18.16
CA LYS A 11 17.92 -23.62 -17.37
C LYS A 11 17.09 -22.52 -16.72
N THR A 12 17.39 -22.22 -15.46
CA THR A 12 16.83 -21.07 -14.76
C THR A 12 17.37 -19.77 -15.37
N LEU A 13 16.85 -18.63 -14.90
CA LEU A 13 17.36 -17.33 -15.31
C LEU A 13 18.84 -17.20 -14.96
N PRO A 14 19.62 -16.44 -15.74
CA PRO A 14 21.00 -16.09 -15.40
C PRO A 14 21.12 -15.49 -13.99
N ARG A 15 22.28 -15.71 -13.36
CA ARG A 15 22.52 -15.31 -11.95
C ARG A 15 22.25 -13.83 -11.67
N GLU A 16 22.54 -12.96 -12.61
CA GLU A 16 22.34 -11.52 -12.51
C GLU A 16 20.87 -11.15 -12.24
N TYR A 17 19.90 -11.91 -12.72
CA TYR A 17 18.48 -11.70 -12.43
C TYR A 17 18.11 -11.87 -10.96
N TYR A 18 18.96 -12.53 -10.20
CA TYR A 18 18.74 -12.76 -8.76
C TYR A 18 19.53 -11.80 -7.86
N LEU A 19 20.53 -11.10 -8.40
CA LEU A 19 21.51 -10.38 -7.57
C LEU A 19 21.77 -8.93 -8.02
N ASP A 20 21.32 -8.52 -9.20
CA ASP A 20 21.59 -7.20 -9.74
C ASP A 20 20.56 -6.18 -9.27
N ASP A 21 21.01 -5.17 -8.50
CA ASP A 21 20.16 -4.09 -7.98
C ASP A 21 19.49 -3.28 -9.09
N ALA A 22 20.15 -3.09 -10.25
CA ALA A 22 19.57 -2.35 -11.36
C ALA A 22 18.42 -3.13 -12.01
N LEU A 23 18.52 -4.46 -12.10
CA LEU A 23 17.42 -5.31 -12.54
C LEU A 23 16.26 -5.26 -11.54
N TYR A 24 16.54 -5.37 -10.24
CA TYR A 24 15.52 -5.23 -9.20
C TYR A 24 14.76 -3.90 -9.31
N GLN A 25 15.46 -2.77 -9.50
CA GLN A 25 14.81 -1.47 -9.65
C GLN A 25 13.93 -1.40 -10.91
N ARG A 26 14.36 -2.03 -12.00
CA ARG A 26 13.57 -2.12 -13.24
C ARG A 26 12.31 -2.98 -13.05
N GLU A 27 12.43 -4.13 -12.40
CA GLU A 27 11.30 -5.00 -12.08
C GLU A 27 10.33 -4.29 -11.13
N PHE A 28 10.85 -3.60 -10.10
CA PHE A 28 10.03 -2.85 -9.17
C PHE A 28 9.21 -1.77 -9.89
N ALA A 29 9.84 -1.02 -10.78
CA ALA A 29 9.18 0.04 -11.54
C ALA A 29 8.18 -0.51 -12.57
N ALA A 30 8.49 -1.63 -13.23
CA ALA A 30 7.67 -2.18 -14.32
C ALA A 30 6.52 -3.07 -13.84
N ILE A 31 6.66 -3.71 -12.69
CA ILE A 31 5.73 -4.71 -12.16
C ILE A 31 5.11 -4.19 -10.86
N PHE A 32 5.89 -4.18 -9.78
CA PHE A 32 5.37 -3.93 -8.43
C PHE A 32 4.78 -2.54 -8.24
N HIS A 33 5.29 -1.53 -8.95
CA HIS A 33 4.76 -0.17 -8.90
C HIS A 33 3.43 -0.02 -9.66
N CYS A 34 3.23 -0.82 -10.69
CA CYS A 34 2.11 -0.72 -11.63
C CYS A 34 0.98 -1.73 -11.37
N ASP A 35 1.27 -2.84 -10.72
CA ASP A 35 0.31 -3.92 -10.50
C ASP A 35 -0.28 -3.87 -9.09
N TRP A 36 -1.39 -4.58 -8.90
CA TRP A 36 -1.99 -4.78 -7.59
C TRP A 36 -1.15 -5.74 -6.76
N VAL A 37 -0.68 -5.29 -5.60
CA VAL A 37 0.15 -6.07 -4.70
C VAL A 37 -0.57 -6.34 -3.40
N CYS A 38 -0.66 -7.61 -3.01
CA CYS A 38 -1.23 -8.03 -1.75
C CYS A 38 -0.32 -7.62 -0.58
N ILE A 39 -0.86 -6.88 0.38
CA ILE A 39 -0.15 -6.44 1.57
C ILE A 39 -0.59 -7.15 2.86
N GLY A 40 -1.52 -8.09 2.76
CA GLY A 40 -1.94 -8.95 3.87
C GLY A 40 -3.46 -9.04 4.05
N ARG A 41 -3.87 -9.54 5.22
CA ARG A 41 -5.26 -9.83 5.57
C ARG A 41 -6.02 -8.59 6.02
N ALA A 42 -7.29 -8.49 5.59
CA ALA A 42 -8.18 -7.37 5.90
C ALA A 42 -8.74 -7.42 7.33
N GLU A 43 -8.85 -8.61 7.93
CA GLU A 43 -9.37 -8.79 9.30
C GLU A 43 -8.57 -8.02 10.37
N ALA A 44 -7.33 -7.65 10.06
CA ALA A 44 -6.51 -6.83 10.94
C ALA A 44 -6.91 -5.34 10.97
N LEU A 45 -7.81 -4.92 10.07
CA LEU A 45 -8.35 -3.55 9.97
C LEU A 45 -9.87 -3.63 10.09
N SER A 46 -10.37 -4.07 11.25
CA SER A 46 -11.78 -4.39 11.47
C SER A 46 -12.62 -3.20 11.91
N GLN A 47 -12.01 -2.19 12.53
CA GLN A 47 -12.72 -1.04 13.08
C GLN A 47 -12.26 0.26 12.39
N PRO A 48 -13.15 1.26 12.24
CA PRO A 48 -12.77 2.58 11.79
C PRO A 48 -11.59 3.14 12.59
N GLY A 49 -10.55 3.58 11.92
CA GLY A 49 -9.30 4.03 12.53
C GLY A 49 -8.20 2.98 12.64
N ASP A 50 -8.52 1.68 12.54
CA ASP A 50 -7.49 0.65 12.47
C ASP A 50 -6.61 0.88 11.25
N TYR A 51 -5.29 0.85 11.43
CA TYR A 51 -4.35 1.05 10.34
C TYR A 51 -3.23 0.01 10.31
N LYS A 52 -2.70 -0.17 9.12
CA LYS A 52 -1.45 -0.85 8.83
C LYS A 52 -0.58 0.06 7.99
N ALA A 53 0.60 0.40 8.49
CA ALA A 53 1.65 1.04 7.70
C ALA A 53 2.62 -0.02 7.19
N VAL A 54 3.01 0.07 5.93
CA VAL A 54 3.92 -0.87 5.27
C VAL A 54 4.98 -0.10 4.50
N ARG A 55 6.20 -0.63 4.47
CA ARG A 55 7.22 -0.23 3.50
C ARG A 55 7.01 -1.03 2.23
N PHE A 56 6.95 -0.35 1.11
CA PHE A 56 6.79 -0.94 -0.21
C PHE A 56 7.80 -0.32 -1.17
N GLY A 57 8.90 -1.02 -1.41
CA GLY A 57 10.09 -0.46 -2.03
C GLY A 57 10.65 0.69 -1.20
N GLU A 58 10.79 1.84 -1.83
CA GLU A 58 11.25 3.08 -1.16
C GLU A 58 10.08 3.92 -0.61
N GLN A 59 8.84 3.45 -0.75
CA GLN A 59 7.66 4.17 -0.30
C GLN A 59 7.12 3.61 1.02
N TYR A 60 6.55 4.49 1.83
CA TYR A 60 5.82 4.11 3.02
C TYR A 60 4.34 4.42 2.80
N ILE A 61 3.49 3.42 3.00
CA ILE A 61 2.04 3.50 2.75
C ILE A 61 1.31 3.21 4.05
N VAL A 62 0.30 4.02 4.37
CA VAL A 62 -0.65 3.76 5.44
C VAL A 62 -1.97 3.35 4.84
N VAL A 63 -2.43 2.14 5.16
CA VAL A 63 -3.75 1.65 4.83
C VAL A 63 -4.59 1.64 6.10
N LEU A 64 -5.81 2.13 6.04
CA LEU A 64 -6.68 2.23 7.20
C LEU A 64 -8.14 1.92 6.86
N ARG A 65 -8.93 1.62 7.89
CA ARG A 65 -10.38 1.55 7.79
C ARG A 65 -10.97 2.96 8.03
N GLY A 66 -11.70 3.48 7.06
CA GLY A 66 -12.40 4.76 7.14
C GLY A 66 -13.64 4.72 8.03
N GLU A 67 -14.31 5.87 8.23
CA GLU A 67 -15.46 5.99 9.12
C GLU A 67 -16.68 5.18 8.65
N ALA A 68 -16.86 5.01 7.34
CA ALA A 68 -17.93 4.17 6.76
C ALA A 68 -17.47 2.73 6.47
N PHE A 69 -16.43 2.26 7.14
CA PHE A 69 -15.83 0.93 6.99
C PHE A 69 -15.20 0.67 5.61
N GLU A 70 -15.01 1.68 4.78
CA GLU A 70 -14.24 1.58 3.54
C GLU A 70 -12.74 1.50 3.80
N LEU A 71 -11.98 0.85 2.91
CA LEU A 71 -10.53 0.93 2.93
C LEU A 71 -10.06 2.25 2.30
N ARG A 72 -9.07 2.86 2.94
CA ARG A 72 -8.34 4.01 2.44
C ARG A 72 -6.85 3.73 2.51
N ALA A 73 -6.11 4.26 1.55
CA ALA A 73 -4.66 4.19 1.57
C ALA A 73 -4.05 5.52 1.16
N PHE A 74 -2.95 5.87 1.81
CA PHE A 74 -2.23 7.12 1.59
C PHE A 74 -0.73 6.87 1.65
N TYR A 75 0.05 7.66 0.92
CA TYR A 75 1.46 7.77 1.22
C TYR A 75 1.64 8.26 2.67
N ASN A 76 2.54 7.64 3.41
CA ASN A 76 2.82 7.93 4.82
C ASN A 76 3.59 9.24 4.97
N VAL A 77 3.08 10.32 4.41
CA VAL A 77 3.76 11.62 4.33
C VAL A 77 2.80 12.77 4.63
N CYS A 78 3.20 13.62 5.56
CA CYS A 78 2.44 14.81 5.93
C CYS A 78 2.57 15.90 4.85
N ARG A 79 1.46 16.54 4.48
CA ARG A 79 1.41 17.62 3.48
C ARG A 79 2.12 18.90 3.89
N HIS A 80 2.51 19.03 5.16
CA HIS A 80 3.21 20.22 5.66
C HIS A 80 4.69 20.23 5.25
N ARG A 81 5.48 19.27 5.75
CA ARG A 81 6.95 19.19 5.54
C ARG A 81 7.43 17.75 5.33
N GLY A 82 6.59 16.86 4.81
CA GLY A 82 7.01 15.52 4.44
C GLY A 82 7.31 14.55 5.60
N ALA A 83 7.00 14.92 6.86
CA ALA A 83 7.21 14.01 7.99
C ALA A 83 6.29 12.79 7.89
N GLU A 84 6.77 11.64 8.35
CA GLU A 84 5.96 10.43 8.45
C GLU A 84 4.80 10.64 9.42
N LEU A 85 3.59 10.24 9.00
CA LEU A 85 2.38 10.26 9.83
C LEU A 85 2.40 9.12 10.85
N VAL A 86 2.88 7.96 10.43
CA VAL A 86 3.18 6.80 11.27
C VAL A 86 4.68 6.56 11.21
N PRO A 87 5.45 6.88 12.25
CA PRO A 87 6.89 6.64 12.26
C PRO A 87 7.23 5.16 12.10
N MET A 88 8.17 4.85 11.20
CA MET A 88 8.58 3.50 10.80
C MET A 88 10.10 3.30 10.94
N PRO A 89 10.70 3.49 12.14
CA PRO A 89 12.16 3.61 12.25
C PRO A 89 12.92 2.39 11.71
N ASP A 90 12.49 1.16 12.00
CA ASP A 90 13.23 -0.05 11.63
C ASP A 90 12.33 -1.21 11.20
N SER A 91 11.03 -0.96 11.02
CA SER A 91 10.09 -2.03 10.71
C SER A 91 9.56 -1.93 9.29
N GLN A 92 9.36 -3.09 8.66
CA GLN A 92 8.70 -3.19 7.35
C GLN A 92 7.18 -2.97 7.47
N THR A 93 6.63 -3.16 8.67
CA THR A 93 5.20 -3.07 8.94
C THR A 93 4.94 -2.56 10.35
N ARG A 94 3.99 -1.63 10.48
CA ARG A 94 3.47 -1.19 11.77
C ARG A 94 1.93 -1.19 11.75
N ARG A 95 1.32 -1.56 12.88
CA ARG A 95 -0.13 -1.52 13.08
C ARG A 95 -0.48 -0.64 14.26
N GLY A 96 -1.69 -0.10 14.24
CA GLY A 96 -2.22 0.70 15.33
C GLY A 96 -3.62 1.18 15.03
N HIS A 97 -4.04 2.18 15.79
CA HIS A 97 -5.37 2.76 15.68
C HIS A 97 -5.28 4.29 15.73
N PHE A 98 -5.99 4.97 14.83
CA PHE A 98 -6.22 6.42 14.87
C PHE A 98 -7.56 6.72 15.55
N ASP A 99 -7.54 7.48 16.60
CA ASP A 99 -8.75 7.93 17.26
C ASP A 99 -9.43 9.05 16.43
N ARG A 100 -10.21 8.69 15.42
CA ARG A 100 -10.99 9.54 14.50
C ARG A 100 -10.19 10.57 13.69
N ARG A 101 -8.87 10.58 13.78
CA ARG A 101 -8.01 11.50 13.02
C ARG A 101 -6.59 10.99 12.95
N ILE A 102 -5.94 11.30 11.83
CA ILE A 102 -4.51 11.10 11.62
C ILE A 102 -3.82 12.38 12.07
N THR A 103 -2.94 12.31 13.06
CA THR A 103 -2.22 13.49 13.56
C THR A 103 -0.73 13.34 13.28
N CYS A 104 -0.16 14.29 12.57
CA CYS A 104 1.27 14.33 12.29
C CYS A 104 2.07 14.55 13.58
N PRO A 105 3.03 13.70 13.92
CA PRO A 105 3.78 13.82 15.16
C PRO A 105 4.73 15.03 15.18
N TYR A 106 5.02 15.64 14.03
CA TYR A 106 5.99 16.74 13.94
C TYR A 106 5.38 18.10 14.34
N HIS A 107 4.32 18.56 13.64
CA HIS A 107 3.70 19.87 13.92
C HIS A 107 2.18 19.78 14.12
N ALA A 108 1.68 18.59 14.47
CA ALA A 108 0.29 18.33 14.82
C ALA A 108 -0.75 18.71 13.73
N TRP A 109 -0.33 18.81 12.46
CA TRP A 109 -1.31 18.85 11.38
C TRP A 109 -2.18 17.61 11.47
N SER A 110 -3.49 17.78 11.37
CA SER A 110 -4.43 16.68 11.53
C SER A 110 -5.29 16.52 10.29
N TYR A 111 -5.58 15.26 9.98
CA TYR A 111 -6.39 14.84 8.84
C TYR A 111 -7.53 13.96 9.33
N ARG A 112 -8.66 13.98 8.61
CA ARG A 112 -9.72 12.98 8.81
C ARG A 112 -9.25 11.61 8.31
N LEU A 113 -10.02 10.57 8.60
CA LEU A 113 -9.71 9.20 8.11
C LEU A 113 -9.86 9.09 6.59
N ASP A 114 -10.55 10.02 5.93
CA ASP A 114 -10.62 10.14 4.47
C ASP A 114 -9.42 10.85 3.85
N GLY A 115 -8.45 11.29 4.67
CA GLY A 115 -7.23 11.99 4.25
C GLY A 115 -7.38 13.50 4.12
N THR A 116 -8.59 14.08 4.24
CA THR A 116 -8.78 15.53 4.12
C THR A 116 -8.21 16.28 5.32
N LEU A 117 -7.59 17.44 5.07
CA LEU A 117 -7.06 18.29 6.14
C LEU A 117 -8.19 18.70 7.09
N ARG A 118 -7.97 18.46 8.38
CA ARG A 118 -8.91 18.84 9.44
C ARG A 118 -8.52 20.12 10.15
N GLY A 119 -7.23 20.30 10.40
CA GLY A 119 -6.75 21.49 11.10
C GLY A 119 -5.24 21.55 11.19
N THR A 120 -4.78 22.78 11.38
CA THR A 120 -3.36 23.16 11.43
C THR A 120 -3.12 24.07 12.62
N PRO A 121 -2.42 23.62 13.67
CA PRO A 121 -2.02 24.52 14.76
C PRO A 121 -1.18 25.66 14.22
N HIS A 122 -1.43 26.85 14.71
CA HIS A 122 -0.66 28.07 14.40
C HIS A 122 -0.74 28.60 12.95
N LEU A 123 -1.57 28.00 12.08
CA LEU A 123 -1.77 28.44 10.70
C LEU A 123 -3.27 28.54 10.40
N ALA A 124 -3.66 29.65 9.78
CA ALA A 124 -5.04 29.83 9.31
C ALA A 124 -5.23 29.17 7.93
N ILE A 125 -5.19 27.83 7.89
CA ILE A 125 -5.49 27.05 6.68
C ILE A 125 -6.88 26.45 6.85
N GLU A 126 -7.74 26.68 5.89
CA GLU A 126 -9.11 26.16 5.91
C GLU A 126 -9.14 24.63 5.90
N PRO A 127 -10.01 24.02 6.71
CA PRO A 127 -10.24 22.57 6.63
C PRO A 127 -10.64 22.15 5.21
N GLY A 128 -10.05 21.05 4.73
CA GLY A 128 -10.31 20.56 3.37
C GLY A 128 -9.47 21.21 2.26
N ALA A 129 -8.67 22.25 2.56
CA ALA A 129 -7.81 22.92 1.57
C ALA A 129 -6.77 21.99 0.92
N THR A 130 -6.45 20.88 1.57
CA THR A 130 -5.57 19.84 1.01
C THR A 130 -5.97 18.46 1.54
N THR A 131 -5.47 17.42 0.88
CA THR A 131 -5.67 16.02 1.28
C THR A 131 -4.35 15.28 1.24
N LEU A 132 -4.22 14.21 2.00
CA LEU A 132 -3.11 13.26 1.89
C LEU A 132 -3.04 12.71 0.46
N HIS A 133 -1.85 12.32 0.02
CA HIS A 133 -1.68 11.70 -1.29
C HIS A 133 -2.30 10.30 -1.27
N PRO A 134 -3.35 10.04 -2.06
CA PRO A 134 -4.03 8.75 -2.07
C PRO A 134 -3.17 7.68 -2.77
N VAL A 135 -3.42 6.44 -2.38
CA VAL A 135 -2.93 5.23 -3.04
C VAL A 135 -4.13 4.36 -3.36
N SER A 136 -4.15 3.74 -4.53
CA SER A 136 -5.21 2.80 -4.90
C SER A 136 -5.21 1.62 -3.95
N VAL A 137 -6.38 1.29 -3.37
CA VAL A 137 -6.55 0.19 -2.42
C VAL A 137 -7.85 -0.55 -2.71
N ALA A 138 -7.83 -1.87 -2.61
CA ALA A 138 -9.00 -2.71 -2.74
C ALA A 138 -8.92 -3.92 -1.80
N GLU A 139 -10.07 -4.49 -1.48
CA GLU A 139 -10.21 -5.73 -0.73
C GLU A 139 -10.82 -6.81 -1.62
N TRP A 140 -10.21 -7.99 -1.63
CA TRP A 140 -10.75 -9.16 -2.29
C TRP A 140 -10.38 -10.44 -1.53
N GLY A 141 -11.35 -11.34 -1.34
CA GLY A 141 -11.13 -12.62 -0.65
C GLY A 141 -10.61 -12.48 0.78
N GLY A 142 -10.86 -11.35 1.46
CA GLY A 142 -10.34 -11.06 2.79
C GLY A 142 -8.85 -10.62 2.79
N PHE A 143 -8.30 -10.26 1.62
CA PHE A 143 -6.97 -9.70 1.48
C PHE A 143 -7.01 -8.25 0.99
N ILE A 144 -6.05 -7.46 1.44
CA ILE A 144 -5.88 -6.07 1.04
C ILE A 144 -4.81 -5.99 -0.06
N PHE A 145 -5.13 -5.27 -1.11
CA PHE A 145 -4.23 -4.99 -2.23
C PHE A 145 -4.05 -3.49 -2.38
N ILE A 146 -2.84 -3.07 -2.72
CA ILE A 146 -2.51 -1.70 -3.09
C ILE A 146 -1.90 -1.65 -4.49
N ARG A 147 -2.04 -0.48 -5.15
CA ARG A 147 -1.34 -0.16 -6.39
C ARG A 147 -0.88 1.29 -6.32
N LEU A 148 0.43 1.53 -6.56
CA LEU A 148 1.01 2.87 -6.45
C LEU A 148 0.75 3.73 -7.68
N ASP A 149 0.74 3.12 -8.86
CA ASP A 149 0.54 3.78 -10.14
C ASP A 149 -0.81 3.41 -10.74
N ASP A 150 -1.68 4.39 -10.93
CA ASP A 150 -3.03 4.20 -11.46
C ASP A 150 -3.14 4.41 -12.99
N ARG A 151 -2.01 4.47 -13.72
CA ARG A 151 -2.00 4.70 -15.17
C ARG A 151 -2.78 3.66 -15.97
N ARG A 152 -2.89 2.42 -15.48
CA ARG A 152 -3.65 1.35 -16.13
C ARG A 152 -5.17 1.52 -15.96
N GLY A 153 -5.63 2.21 -14.91
CA GLY A 153 -7.04 2.51 -14.66
C GLY A 153 -7.94 1.30 -14.37
N GLU A 154 -7.41 0.06 -14.39
CA GLU A 154 -8.19 -1.16 -14.14
C GLU A 154 -8.42 -1.39 -12.64
N SER A 155 -9.59 -1.87 -12.28
CA SER A 155 -9.90 -2.30 -10.92
C SER A 155 -9.16 -3.60 -10.55
N LEU A 156 -9.09 -3.91 -9.25
CA LEU A 156 -8.51 -5.18 -8.80
C LEU A 156 -9.23 -6.40 -9.41
N THR A 157 -10.56 -6.36 -9.51
CA THR A 157 -11.37 -7.45 -10.06
C THR A 157 -11.13 -7.66 -11.55
N GLU A 158 -10.89 -6.59 -12.31
CA GLU A 158 -10.50 -6.70 -13.72
C GLU A 158 -9.09 -7.28 -13.86
N ALA A 159 -8.13 -6.82 -13.04
CA ALA A 159 -6.76 -7.34 -13.02
C ALA A 159 -6.68 -8.82 -12.63
N LEU A 160 -7.51 -9.26 -11.68
CA LEU A 160 -7.57 -10.65 -11.24
C LEU A 160 -8.23 -11.58 -12.30
N GLY A 161 -9.06 -11.02 -13.18
CA GLY A 161 -9.76 -11.79 -14.23
C GLY A 161 -10.85 -12.74 -13.71
N ALA A 162 -11.54 -13.41 -14.64
CA ALA A 162 -12.69 -14.27 -14.34
C ALA A 162 -12.31 -15.62 -13.69
N GLU A 163 -11.04 -16.00 -13.71
CA GLU A 163 -10.59 -17.32 -13.23
C GLU A 163 -10.35 -17.37 -11.71
N ILE A 164 -10.11 -16.22 -11.09
CA ILE A 164 -9.94 -16.11 -9.65
C ILE A 164 -11.31 -16.13 -8.97
N GLY A 165 -11.66 -17.23 -8.37
CA GLY A 165 -12.96 -17.47 -7.72
C GLY A 165 -13.48 -18.86 -7.99
N ARG A 166 -12.89 -19.60 -8.95
CA ARG A 166 -13.23 -21.00 -9.21
C ARG A 166 -12.46 -22.01 -8.36
N ALA A 167 -11.45 -21.57 -7.62
CA ALA A 167 -10.56 -22.47 -6.88
C ALA A 167 -11.07 -22.89 -5.49
N HIS A 168 -12.23 -22.40 -5.04
CA HIS A 168 -12.81 -22.73 -3.75
C HIS A 168 -14.33 -22.88 -3.83
N VAL A 169 -14.77 -23.96 -4.43
CA VAL A 169 -16.07 -24.58 -4.20
C VAL A 169 -15.84 -26.05 -3.88
#